data_4a257597d23b602da374492b06294e73
#
_entry.id   4a257597d23b602da374492b06294e73
#
_cell.length_a   1.000
_cell.length_b   1.000
_cell.length_c   1.000
_cell.angle_alpha   90.00
_cell.angle_beta   90.00
_cell.angle_gamma   90.00
#
_symmetry.space_group_name_H-M   'P 1'
#
loop_
_entity.id
_entity.type
_entity.pdbx_description
1 polymer ?
#
loop_
_entity_poly.entity_id
_entity_poly.type
_entity_poly.pdbx_seq_one_letter_code
_entity_poly.pdbx_strand_id
1 'polypeptide(L)'
;MKRVGYLYEKMCDVDFIKQLYESGMNVVRMNSAHLQEEGFQKIINNVRAVSNKIAILMDTKGPEVRTTALSGDSNILFSTGDIVRITGKEGTLTGNGYIGVSYPRFAEDLSIGSH
;
A
#
# COMPACT_ATOMS: atom_id res chain seq x y z
N MET A 1 -20.15 -12.53 -11.27
CA MET A 1 -18.88 -11.76 -11.26
C MET A 1 -18.77 -11.02 -9.94
N LYS A 2 -17.63 -11.10 -9.21
CA LYS A 2 -17.43 -10.36 -7.96
C LYS A 2 -16.94 -8.95 -8.27
N ARG A 3 -17.56 -7.93 -7.68
CA ARG A 3 -17.14 -6.52 -7.79
C ARG A 3 -16.54 -6.06 -6.48
N VAL A 4 -15.29 -5.64 -6.50
CA VAL A 4 -14.50 -5.26 -5.33
C VAL A 4 -14.43 -3.74 -5.25
N GLY A 5 -14.88 -3.17 -4.14
CA GLY A 5 -14.68 -1.76 -3.79
C GLY A 5 -13.48 -1.58 -2.85
N TYR A 6 -12.69 -0.55 -3.09
CA TYR A 6 -11.60 -0.16 -2.20
C TYR A 6 -12.10 0.96 -1.30
N LEU A 7 -12.05 0.77 0.02
CA LEU A 7 -12.44 1.78 0.98
C LEU A 7 -11.21 2.33 1.72
N TYR A 8 -11.25 3.64 1.92
CA TYR A 8 -10.29 4.39 2.71
C TYR A 8 -11.01 5.07 3.86
N GLU A 9 -10.33 5.38 4.94
CA GLU A 9 -10.91 6.00 6.13
C GLU A 9 -11.68 7.31 5.84
N LYS A 10 -11.22 8.06 4.82
CA LYS A 10 -11.87 9.32 4.39
C LYS A 10 -13.06 9.11 3.44
N MET A 11 -13.24 7.90 2.90
CA MET A 11 -14.29 7.57 1.92
C MET A 11 -14.94 6.24 2.32
N CYS A 12 -15.53 6.20 3.48
CA CYS A 12 -16.14 4.99 4.03
C CYS A 12 -17.44 5.27 4.81
N ASP A 13 -18.09 6.42 4.55
CA ASP A 13 -19.39 6.69 5.14
C ASP A 13 -20.48 5.74 4.61
N VAL A 14 -21.54 5.58 5.42
CA VAL A 14 -22.60 4.59 5.15
C VAL A 14 -23.30 4.87 3.82
N ASP A 15 -23.56 6.12 3.48
CA ASP A 15 -24.28 6.49 2.25
C ASP A 15 -23.43 6.16 1.01
N PHE A 16 -22.13 6.43 1.06
CA PHE A 16 -21.20 6.07 -0.02
C PHE A 16 -21.13 4.55 -0.21
N ILE A 17 -20.99 3.79 0.88
CA ILE A 17 -20.98 2.32 0.83
C ILE A 17 -22.29 1.77 0.28
N LYS A 18 -23.42 2.37 0.66
CA LYS A 18 -24.75 1.98 0.17
C LYS A 18 -24.85 2.18 -1.34
N GLN A 19 -24.43 3.32 -1.88
CA GLN A 19 -24.40 3.59 -3.32
C GLN A 19 -23.54 2.57 -4.07
N LEU A 20 -22.36 2.21 -3.55
CA LEU A 20 -21.51 1.19 -4.12
C LEU A 20 -22.18 -0.20 -4.11
N TYR A 21 -22.86 -0.55 -3.01
CA TYR A 21 -23.57 -1.80 -2.88
C TYR A 21 -24.75 -1.90 -3.86
N GLU A 22 -25.54 -0.86 -3.99
CA GLU A 22 -26.64 -0.75 -4.97
C GLU A 22 -26.11 -0.81 -6.42
N SER A 23 -24.92 -0.30 -6.67
CA SER A 23 -24.22 -0.42 -7.96
C SER A 23 -23.60 -1.80 -8.20
N GLY A 24 -23.78 -2.74 -7.25
CA GLY A 24 -23.39 -4.15 -7.39
C GLY A 24 -22.06 -4.52 -6.74
N MET A 25 -21.48 -3.68 -5.90
CA MET A 25 -20.32 -4.06 -5.08
C MET A 25 -20.75 -5.17 -4.09
N ASN A 26 -19.94 -6.20 -3.97
CA ASN A 26 -20.18 -7.31 -3.03
C ASN A 26 -18.96 -7.69 -2.19
N VAL A 27 -17.82 -7.07 -2.43
CA VAL A 27 -16.61 -7.22 -1.63
C VAL A 27 -16.02 -5.86 -1.35
N VAL A 28 -15.69 -5.60 -0.10
CA VAL A 28 -14.89 -4.43 0.33
C VAL A 28 -13.48 -4.90 0.63
N ARG A 29 -12.47 -4.25 0.03
CA ARG A 29 -11.06 -4.46 0.34
C ARG A 29 -10.52 -3.31 1.18
N MET A 30 -9.91 -3.66 2.29
CA MET A 30 -9.20 -2.75 3.20
C MET A 30 -7.70 -3.04 3.14
N ASN A 31 -6.88 -2.00 3.02
CA ASN A 31 -5.43 -2.15 2.98
C ASN A 31 -4.82 -1.90 4.36
N SER A 32 -4.23 -2.93 4.97
CA SER A 32 -3.62 -2.83 6.30
C SER A 32 -2.37 -1.96 6.37
N ALA A 33 -1.77 -1.63 5.22
CA ALA A 33 -0.59 -0.76 5.20
C ALA A 33 -0.91 0.71 5.55
N HIS A 34 -2.17 1.12 5.45
CA HIS A 34 -2.59 2.52 5.58
C HIS A 34 -3.72 2.76 6.60
N LEU A 35 -4.16 1.72 7.29
CA LEU A 35 -5.24 1.81 8.28
C LEU A 35 -4.73 1.40 9.66
N GLN A 36 -5.10 2.18 10.67
CA GLN A 36 -4.97 1.82 12.07
C GLN A 36 -6.21 1.05 12.54
N GLU A 37 -6.17 0.50 13.74
CA GLU A 37 -7.23 -0.35 14.29
C GLU A 37 -8.61 0.36 14.28
N GLU A 38 -8.65 1.62 14.71
CA GLU A 38 -9.87 2.43 14.72
C GLU A 38 -10.44 2.64 13.32
N GLY A 39 -9.58 2.84 12.32
CA GLY A 39 -9.97 2.99 10.92
C GLY A 39 -10.59 1.71 10.36
N PHE A 40 -10.02 0.56 10.69
CA PHE A 40 -10.61 -0.74 10.34
C PHE A 40 -11.98 -0.93 10.97
N GLN A 41 -12.10 -0.70 12.28
CA GLN A 41 -13.35 -0.87 13.01
C GLN A 41 -14.45 0.04 12.45
N LYS A 42 -14.12 1.30 12.15
CA LYS A 42 -15.04 2.25 11.52
C LYS A 42 -15.57 1.73 10.18
N ILE A 43 -14.67 1.29 9.28
CA ILE A 43 -15.07 0.76 7.96
C ILE A 43 -15.95 -0.48 8.14
N ILE A 44 -15.56 -1.41 9.00
CA ILE A 44 -16.33 -2.63 9.28
C ILE A 44 -17.75 -2.30 9.77
N ASN A 45 -17.85 -1.40 10.74
CA ASN A 45 -19.15 -0.98 11.29
C ASN A 45 -20.04 -0.36 10.21
N ASN A 46 -19.51 0.52 9.39
CA ASN A 46 -20.23 1.18 8.31
C ASN A 46 -20.67 0.18 7.21
N VAL A 47 -19.80 -0.76 6.84
CA VAL A 47 -20.14 -1.84 5.90
C VAL A 47 -21.27 -2.71 6.46
N ARG A 48 -21.21 -3.06 7.74
CA ARG A 48 -22.25 -3.89 8.39
C ARG A 48 -23.57 -3.14 8.59
N ALA A 49 -23.53 -1.82 8.74
CA ALA A 49 -24.73 -0.98 8.74
C ALA A 49 -25.46 -1.01 7.39
N VAL A 50 -24.73 -1.20 6.26
CA VAL A 50 -25.34 -1.32 4.94
C VAL A 50 -25.84 -2.76 4.69
N SER A 51 -24.98 -3.78 4.87
CA SER A 51 -25.36 -5.17 4.60
C SER A 51 -24.36 -6.18 5.18
N ASN A 52 -24.91 -7.24 5.77
CA ASN A 52 -24.12 -8.41 6.19
C ASN A 52 -23.69 -9.30 4.99
N LYS A 53 -24.23 -9.06 3.80
CA LYS A 53 -23.88 -9.80 2.57
C LYS A 53 -22.61 -9.29 1.89
N ILE A 54 -22.12 -8.11 2.29
CA ILE A 54 -20.87 -7.57 1.76
C ILE A 54 -19.72 -8.34 2.39
N ALA A 55 -18.91 -9.01 1.59
CA ALA A 55 -17.68 -9.65 2.05
C ALA A 55 -16.62 -8.60 2.38
N ILE A 56 -15.86 -8.83 3.45
CA ILE A 56 -14.72 -7.99 3.82
C ILE A 56 -13.44 -8.77 3.52
N LEU A 57 -12.55 -8.16 2.74
CA LEU A 57 -11.24 -8.65 2.41
C LEU A 57 -10.21 -7.73 3.08
N MET A 58 -9.46 -8.27 4.01
CA MET A 58 -8.31 -7.58 4.60
C MET A 58 -7.06 -7.95 3.81
N ASP A 59 -6.43 -6.96 3.20
CA ASP A 59 -5.16 -7.10 2.50
C ASP A 59 -4.04 -6.89 3.50
N THR A 60 -3.38 -7.99 3.89
CA THR A 60 -2.30 -7.95 4.87
C THR A 60 -0.97 -7.67 4.19
N LYS A 61 -0.17 -6.80 4.79
CA LYS A 61 1.19 -6.54 4.34
C LYS A 61 2.04 -7.79 4.55
N GLY A 62 2.59 -8.31 3.45
CA GLY A 62 3.62 -9.35 3.48
C GLY A 62 5.03 -8.78 3.70
N PRO A 63 6.06 -9.63 3.74
CA PRO A 63 7.44 -9.18 3.68
C PRO A 63 7.68 -8.52 2.30
N GLU A 64 8.02 -7.24 2.32
CA GLU A 64 8.21 -6.44 1.10
C GLU A 64 9.58 -5.78 1.13
N VAL A 65 10.25 -5.79 -0.02
CA VAL A 65 11.36 -4.89 -0.27
C VAL A 65 10.80 -3.65 -0.96
N ARG A 66 10.87 -2.52 -0.28
CA ARG A 66 10.37 -1.24 -0.79
C ARG A 66 11.46 -0.18 -0.75
N THR A 67 11.38 0.78 -1.65
CA THR A 67 12.18 2.00 -1.56
C THR A 67 11.78 2.80 -0.33
N THR A 68 12.76 3.45 0.28
CA THR A 68 12.54 4.38 1.40
C THR A 68 11.94 5.70 0.91
N ALA A 69 11.46 6.52 1.84
CA ALA A 69 10.98 7.85 1.53
C ALA A 69 12.07 8.69 0.84
N LEU A 70 11.63 9.66 0.04
CA LEU A 70 12.53 10.62 -0.60
C LEU A 70 13.16 11.56 0.44
N SER A 71 14.39 11.95 0.20
CA SER A 71 15.12 12.93 1.01
C SER A 71 14.69 14.38 0.77
N GLY A 72 13.76 14.61 -0.17
CA GLY A 72 13.20 15.91 -0.53
C GLY A 72 11.82 15.77 -1.16
N ASP A 73 11.19 16.89 -1.46
CA ASP A 73 9.80 16.95 -1.96
C ASP A 73 9.69 16.70 -3.48
N SER A 74 10.80 16.57 -4.19
CA SER A 74 10.82 16.41 -5.64
C SER A 74 11.06 14.97 -6.06
N ASN A 75 10.37 14.55 -7.12
CA ASN A 75 10.63 13.26 -7.75
C ASN A 75 12.09 13.20 -8.28
N ILE A 76 12.71 12.03 -8.13
CA ILE A 76 14.03 11.76 -8.67
C ILE A 76 13.86 11.12 -10.03
N LEU A 77 14.53 11.69 -11.05
CA LEU A 77 14.54 11.18 -12.42
C LEU A 77 15.83 10.42 -12.67
N PHE A 78 15.70 9.25 -13.27
CA PHE A 78 16.81 8.43 -13.74
C PHE A 78 16.69 8.26 -15.26
N SER A 79 17.83 8.27 -15.93
CA SER A 79 17.92 8.02 -17.37
C SER A 79 18.52 6.65 -17.65
N THR A 80 18.23 6.09 -18.82
CA THR A 80 18.85 4.84 -19.24
C THR A 80 20.38 4.97 -19.25
N GLY A 81 21.05 4.07 -18.55
CA GLY A 81 22.51 4.09 -18.41
C GLY A 81 23.02 4.74 -17.13
N ASP A 82 22.17 5.35 -16.33
CA ASP A 82 22.57 5.89 -15.04
C ASP A 82 23.01 4.76 -14.09
N ILE A 83 24.06 5.04 -13.34
CA ILE A 83 24.54 4.17 -12.26
C ILE A 83 23.92 4.64 -10.96
N VAL A 84 23.12 3.76 -10.34
CA VAL A 84 22.42 4.04 -9.11
C VAL A 84 22.95 3.13 -8.02
N ARG A 85 23.26 3.69 -6.83
CA ARG A 85 23.59 2.90 -5.64
C ARG A 85 22.31 2.48 -4.93
N ILE A 86 22.22 1.21 -4.55
CA ILE A 86 21.13 0.71 -3.73
C ILE A 86 21.68 0.29 -2.36
N THR A 87 21.03 0.68 -1.29
CA THR A 87 21.45 0.39 0.08
C THR A 87 20.28 0.02 0.98
N GLY A 88 20.45 -1.03 1.77
CA GLY A 88 19.51 -1.43 2.84
C GLY A 88 19.84 -0.81 4.20
N LYS A 89 20.78 0.13 4.30
CA LYS A 89 21.15 0.76 5.56
C LYS A 89 19.94 1.46 6.17
N GLU A 90 19.61 1.09 7.41
CA GLU A 90 18.49 1.65 8.16
C GLU A 90 18.59 3.18 8.27
N GLY A 91 17.44 3.85 8.15
CA GLY A 91 17.35 5.31 8.20
C GLY A 91 17.82 6.02 6.95
N THR A 92 18.28 5.31 5.91
CA THR A 92 18.66 5.95 4.63
C THR A 92 17.41 6.35 3.87
N LEU A 93 17.34 7.62 3.48
CA LEU A 93 16.32 8.13 2.54
C LEU A 93 16.81 8.00 1.11
N THR A 94 15.89 7.76 0.18
CA THR A 94 16.21 7.75 -1.26
C THR A 94 16.57 9.15 -1.74
N GLY A 95 17.66 9.31 -2.47
CA GLY A 95 18.18 10.58 -2.92
C GLY A 95 18.81 10.51 -4.32
N ASN A 96 19.44 11.60 -4.74
CA ASN A 96 20.04 11.69 -6.07
C ASN A 96 21.21 10.70 -6.19
N GLY A 97 21.13 9.77 -7.15
CA GLY A 97 22.15 8.76 -7.39
C GLY A 97 22.14 7.57 -6.44
N TYR A 98 21.20 7.49 -5.50
CA TYR A 98 21.06 6.33 -4.61
C TYR A 98 19.61 6.06 -4.22
N ILE A 99 19.30 4.80 -4.00
CA ILE A 99 17.98 4.32 -3.54
C ILE A 99 18.17 3.58 -2.22
N GLY A 100 17.51 4.08 -1.17
CA GLY A 100 17.35 3.33 0.07
C GLY A 100 16.26 2.27 -0.08
N VAL A 101 16.47 1.09 0.49
CA VAL A 101 15.47 0.02 0.52
C VAL A 101 15.23 -0.47 1.94
N SER A 102 14.04 -0.98 2.19
CA SER A 102 13.61 -1.46 3.51
C SER A 102 14.23 -2.79 3.93
N TYR A 103 15.04 -3.41 3.08
CA TYR A 103 15.69 -4.69 3.34
C TYR A 103 17.18 -4.52 3.64
N PRO A 104 17.62 -4.70 4.93
CA PRO A 104 19.00 -4.40 5.33
C PRO A 104 20.06 -5.22 4.58
N ARG A 105 19.78 -6.49 4.29
CA ARG A 105 20.71 -7.41 3.60
C ARG A 105 20.60 -7.40 2.08
N PHE A 106 19.97 -6.38 1.50
CA PHE A 106 19.71 -6.33 0.06
C PHE A 106 20.95 -6.57 -0.80
N ALA A 107 22.06 -5.92 -0.47
CA ALA A 107 23.32 -6.06 -1.22
C ALA A 107 24.05 -7.40 -0.98
N GLU A 108 23.81 -8.03 0.19
CA GLU A 108 24.43 -9.30 0.55
C GLU A 108 23.75 -10.50 -0.13
N ASP A 109 22.42 -10.42 -0.27
CA ASP A 109 21.60 -11.51 -0.80
C ASP A 109 21.47 -11.47 -2.34
N LEU A 110 22.01 -10.44 -2.99
CA LEU A 110 22.06 -10.32 -4.45
C LEU A 110 23.40 -10.76 -5.01
N SER A 111 23.36 -11.53 -6.09
CA SER A 111 24.55 -11.88 -6.86
C SER A 111 24.83 -10.85 -7.95
N ILE A 112 26.12 -10.70 -8.33
CA ILE A 112 26.49 -9.88 -9.49
C ILE A 112 25.78 -10.45 -10.73
N GLY A 113 25.10 -9.58 -11.48
CA GLY A 113 24.34 -9.96 -12.67
C GLY A 113 22.89 -10.40 -12.38
N SER A 114 22.39 -10.26 -11.14
CA SER A 114 20.95 -10.42 -10.85
C SER A 114 20.12 -9.38 -11.62
N HIS A 115 18.98 -9.80 -12.15
CA HIS A 115 18.04 -8.98 -12.92
C HIS A 115 16.70 -8.87 -12.19
#